data_126064994f639126795b626d700a807e
#
_entry.id   126064994f639126795b626d700a807e
#
_cell.length_a   1.000
_cell.length_b   1.000
_cell.length_c   1.000
_cell.angle_alpha   90.00
_cell.angle_beta   90.00
_cell.angle_gamma   90.00
#
_symmetry.space_group_name_H-M   'P 1'
#
loop_
_entity.id
_entity.type
_entity.pdbx_description
1 polymer ?
#
loop_
_entity_poly.entity_id
_entity_poly.type
_entity_poly.pdbx_seq_one_letter_code
_entity_poly.pdbx_strand_id
1 'polypeptide(L)'
;LVLADLEVREQSDNAWAILLDTRGFLCEGIGSNVFLVSEGELRTPRSQYVLAGVSRQTVIELAEELGITFVEDDLSHYDALDADEAFITSTSFCICPVRRCNGRSISGGPVPGPITQRLQQAFAEKVGFDFTDQYLRHLSLK
;
A
#
# COMPACT_ATOMS: atom_id res chain seq x y z
N LEU A 1 14.13 0.62 -11.70
CA LEU A 1 13.21 -0.25 -10.90
C LEU A 1 13.97 -1.46 -10.35
N VAL A 2 14.62 -2.29 -11.19
CA VAL A 2 15.32 -3.51 -10.74
C VAL A 2 16.46 -3.22 -9.74
N LEU A 3 17.23 -2.15 -9.93
CA LEU A 3 18.29 -1.76 -9.00
C LEU A 3 17.76 -1.43 -7.60
N ALA A 4 16.65 -0.70 -7.51
CA ALA A 4 16.03 -0.38 -6.23
C ALA A 4 15.54 -1.63 -5.48
N ASP A 5 15.03 -2.64 -6.20
CA ASP A 5 14.65 -3.92 -5.61
C ASP A 5 15.87 -4.67 -5.06
N LEU A 6 16.96 -4.70 -5.82
CA LEU A 6 18.21 -5.34 -5.38
C LEU A 6 18.77 -4.68 -4.13
N GLU A 7 18.85 -3.35 -4.09
CA GLU A 7 19.32 -2.60 -2.92
C GLU A 7 18.50 -2.88 -1.66
N VAL A 8 17.18 -2.97 -1.79
CA VAL A 8 16.29 -3.25 -0.65
C VAL A 8 16.39 -4.71 -0.21
N ARG A 9 16.51 -5.65 -1.14
CA ARG A 9 16.68 -7.09 -0.81
C ARG A 9 18.01 -7.41 -0.11
N GLU A 10 19.07 -6.63 -0.38
CA GLU A 10 20.31 -6.74 0.38
C GLU A 10 20.13 -6.40 1.87
N GLN A 11 19.14 -5.60 2.21
CA GLN A 11 18.84 -5.22 3.59
C GLN A 11 17.80 -6.12 4.27
N SER A 12 16.84 -6.66 3.51
CA SER A 12 15.78 -7.52 4.04
C SER A 12 15.05 -8.28 2.93
N ASP A 13 14.90 -9.59 3.08
CA ASP A 13 14.15 -10.45 2.15
C ASP A 13 12.64 -10.13 2.08
N ASN A 14 12.10 -9.45 3.10
CA ASN A 14 10.67 -9.11 3.21
C ASN A 14 10.41 -7.61 3.04
N ALA A 15 11.31 -6.89 2.37
CA ALA A 15 11.15 -5.47 2.12
C ALA A 15 10.74 -5.21 0.66
N TRP A 16 10.00 -4.11 0.46
CA TRP A 16 9.51 -3.64 -0.83
C TRP A 16 10.06 -2.24 -1.08
N ALA A 17 10.71 -2.04 -2.24
CA ALA A 17 11.23 -0.74 -2.61
C ALA A 17 10.08 0.19 -3.03
N ILE A 18 10.03 1.39 -2.44
CA ILE A 18 9.19 2.49 -2.90
C ILE A 18 10.10 3.57 -3.47
N LEU A 19 9.86 3.94 -4.71
CA LEU A 19 10.61 4.97 -5.41
C LEU A 19 10.16 6.36 -4.97
N LEU A 20 11.11 7.29 -5.04
CA LEU A 20 10.84 8.72 -4.86
C LEU A 20 10.95 9.41 -6.22
N ASP A 21 10.21 10.51 -6.40
CA ASP A 21 10.40 11.41 -7.52
C ASP A 21 11.65 12.29 -7.33
N THR A 22 11.98 13.11 -8.33
CA THR A 22 13.15 14.01 -8.28
C THR A 22 13.03 15.11 -7.22
N ARG A 23 11.86 15.30 -6.62
CA ARG A 23 11.60 16.24 -5.54
C ARG A 23 11.68 15.57 -4.15
N GLY A 24 11.83 14.23 -4.10
CA GLY A 24 11.90 13.44 -2.88
C GLY A 24 10.55 12.97 -2.35
N PHE A 25 9.46 13.07 -3.11
CA PHE A 25 8.15 12.56 -2.74
C PHE A 25 7.97 11.10 -3.17
N LEU A 26 7.16 10.37 -2.42
CA LEU A 26 6.80 8.99 -2.72
C LEU A 26 6.13 8.90 -4.10
N CYS A 27 6.52 7.92 -4.87
CA CYS A 27 5.87 7.55 -6.13
C CYS A 27 5.19 6.18 -5.97
N GLU A 28 5.85 5.16 -6.41
CA GLU A 28 5.32 3.80 -6.48
C GLU A 28 6.40 2.76 -6.18
N GLY A 29 5.98 1.54 -5.89
CA GLY A 29 6.89 0.40 -5.82
C GLY A 29 7.06 -0.28 -7.17
N ILE A 30 7.88 -1.32 -7.19
CA ILE A 30 8.07 -2.15 -8.38
C ILE A 30 6.80 -2.97 -8.62
N GLY A 31 6.00 -2.54 -9.60
CA GLY A 31 4.71 -3.16 -9.92
C GLY A 31 3.65 -3.00 -8.82
N SER A 32 3.75 -1.95 -8.01
CA SER A 32 2.81 -1.66 -6.94
C SER A 32 2.62 -0.16 -6.73
N ASN A 33 1.44 0.23 -6.23
CA ASN A 33 1.16 1.60 -5.81
C ASN A 33 1.07 1.66 -4.28
N VAL A 34 1.36 2.81 -3.68
CA VAL A 34 1.36 3.02 -2.23
C VAL A 34 0.19 3.89 -1.80
N PHE A 35 -0.37 3.55 -0.64
CA PHE A 35 -1.42 4.28 0.05
C PHE A 35 -1.05 4.47 1.51
N LEU A 36 -1.40 5.62 2.04
CA LEU A 36 -1.32 5.98 3.45
C LEU A 36 -2.72 6.30 3.96
N VAL A 37 -2.95 6.06 5.23
CA VAL A 37 -4.14 6.51 5.94
C VAL A 37 -3.69 7.43 7.05
N SER A 38 -4.25 8.64 7.11
CA SER A 38 -3.97 9.60 8.16
C SER A 38 -5.29 10.28 8.56
N GLU A 39 -5.62 10.26 9.85
CA GLU A 39 -6.84 10.85 10.40
C GLU A 39 -8.13 10.39 9.68
N GLY A 40 -8.15 9.12 9.26
CA GLY A 40 -9.28 8.52 8.54
C GLY A 40 -9.35 8.84 7.04
N GLU A 41 -8.43 9.63 6.51
CA GLU A 41 -8.32 9.98 5.09
C GLU A 41 -7.34 9.04 4.38
N LEU A 42 -7.76 8.52 3.23
CA LEU A 42 -6.92 7.71 2.35
C LEU A 42 -6.12 8.63 1.41
N ARG A 43 -4.80 8.52 1.43
CA ARG A 43 -3.88 9.34 0.64
C ARG A 43 -2.99 8.48 -0.23
N THR A 44 -2.73 8.93 -1.46
CA THR A 44 -1.84 8.26 -2.41
C THR A 44 -1.07 9.29 -3.23
N PRO A 45 0.12 8.95 -3.76
CA PRO A 45 0.85 9.85 -4.66
C PRO A 45 0.03 10.23 -5.89
N ARG A 46 0.26 11.46 -6.38
CA ARG A 46 -0.45 12.01 -7.54
C ARG A 46 -0.30 11.14 -8.78
N SER A 47 -1.40 10.96 -9.49
CA SER A 47 -1.50 10.11 -10.70
C SER A 47 -0.49 10.46 -11.80
N GLN A 48 -0.05 11.72 -11.87
CA GLN A 48 0.96 12.14 -12.86
C GLN A 48 2.37 11.58 -12.61
N TYR A 49 2.65 11.02 -11.43
CA TYR A 49 3.95 10.50 -11.04
C TYR A 49 3.99 8.99 -10.81
N VAL A 50 2.87 8.32 -11.04
CA VAL A 50 2.71 6.88 -10.83
C VAL A 50 2.01 6.21 -11.99
N LEU A 51 2.23 4.92 -12.17
CA LEU A 51 1.44 4.14 -13.11
C LEU A 51 -0.01 4.04 -12.62
N ALA A 52 -0.96 4.20 -13.53
CA ALA A 52 -2.38 4.00 -13.25
C ALA A 52 -2.68 2.50 -13.07
N GLY A 53 -2.33 1.97 -11.89
CA GLY A 53 -2.50 0.56 -11.56
C GLY A 53 -3.98 0.17 -11.46
N VAL A 54 -4.36 -0.99 -12.00
CA VAL A 54 -5.73 -1.49 -11.93
C VAL A 54 -6.18 -1.65 -10.47
N SER A 55 -5.35 -2.27 -9.62
CA SER A 55 -5.65 -2.42 -8.19
C SER A 55 -5.72 -1.07 -7.46
N ARG A 56 -4.88 -0.09 -7.86
CA ARG A 56 -4.96 1.29 -7.35
C ARG A 56 -6.32 1.90 -7.66
N GLN A 57 -6.77 1.82 -8.90
CA GLN A 57 -8.06 2.35 -9.32
C GLN A 57 -9.21 1.68 -8.58
N THR A 58 -9.16 0.34 -8.43
CA THR A 58 -10.17 -0.40 -7.67
C THR A 58 -10.24 0.06 -6.22
N VAL A 59 -9.11 0.32 -5.55
CA VAL A 59 -9.08 0.84 -4.17
C VAL A 59 -9.72 2.22 -4.07
N ILE A 60 -9.46 3.12 -5.05
CA ILE A 60 -10.06 4.45 -5.09
C ILE A 60 -11.59 4.35 -5.20
N GLU A 61 -12.08 3.53 -6.14
CA GLU A 61 -13.52 3.28 -6.31
C GLU A 61 -14.17 2.72 -5.04
N LEU A 62 -13.51 1.76 -4.39
CA LEU A 62 -13.99 1.19 -3.13
C LEU A 62 -13.97 2.20 -1.98
N ALA A 63 -12.98 3.09 -1.91
CA ALA A 63 -12.95 4.16 -0.93
C ALA A 63 -14.16 5.09 -1.10
N GLU A 64 -14.49 5.47 -2.33
CA GLU A 64 -15.68 6.26 -2.64
C GLU A 64 -16.98 5.52 -2.24
N GLU A 65 -17.12 4.25 -2.62
CA GLU A 65 -18.28 3.40 -2.28
C GLU A 65 -18.46 3.26 -0.75
N LEU A 66 -17.37 3.21 0.01
CA LEU A 66 -17.36 3.08 1.48
C LEU A 66 -17.45 4.44 2.21
N GLY A 67 -17.48 5.56 1.49
CA GLY A 67 -17.50 6.91 2.08
C GLY A 67 -16.19 7.26 2.78
N ILE A 68 -15.06 6.69 2.36
CA ILE A 68 -13.73 7.03 2.86
C ILE A 68 -13.21 8.21 2.03
N THR A 69 -12.85 9.30 2.69
CA THR A 69 -12.25 10.47 2.02
C THR A 69 -10.95 10.05 1.35
N PHE A 70 -10.77 10.45 0.10
CA PHE A 70 -9.60 10.11 -0.71
C PHE A 70 -8.94 11.37 -1.28
N VAL A 71 -7.61 11.42 -1.23
CA VAL A 71 -6.80 12.53 -1.75
C VAL A 71 -5.55 12.02 -2.47
N GLU A 72 -5.27 12.59 -3.65
CA GLU A 72 -3.96 12.49 -4.29
C GLU A 72 -3.08 13.67 -3.86
N ASP A 73 -1.88 13.38 -3.34
CA ASP A 73 -1.00 14.41 -2.78
C ASP A 73 0.49 14.11 -3.01
N ASP A 74 1.33 15.12 -2.74
CA ASP A 74 2.78 14.98 -2.69
C ASP A 74 3.18 14.45 -1.30
N LEU A 75 3.34 13.15 -1.18
CA LEU A 75 3.61 12.45 0.08
C LEU A 75 5.11 12.24 0.27
N SER A 76 5.63 12.63 1.42
CA SER A 76 7.02 12.39 1.80
C SER A 76 7.18 11.08 2.57
N HIS A 77 8.41 10.65 2.82
CA HIS A 77 8.67 9.51 3.70
C HIS A 77 8.29 9.80 5.16
N TYR A 78 8.24 11.08 5.57
CA TYR A 78 7.75 11.46 6.91
C TYR A 78 6.25 11.23 7.02
N ASP A 79 5.48 11.55 5.98
CA ASP A 79 4.04 11.24 5.95
C ASP A 79 3.80 9.73 6.09
N ALA A 80 4.66 8.90 5.50
CA ALA A 80 4.58 7.45 5.66
C ALA A 80 4.90 6.98 7.09
N LEU A 81 5.81 7.65 7.80
CA LEU A 81 6.15 7.32 9.19
C LEU A 81 5.08 7.79 10.19
N ASP A 82 4.42 8.91 9.90
CA ASP A 82 3.40 9.51 10.76
C ASP A 82 1.99 8.99 10.44
N ALA A 83 1.83 8.19 9.38
CA ALA A 83 0.55 7.62 9.00
C ALA A 83 -0.02 6.66 10.07
N ASP A 84 -1.33 6.61 10.19
CA ASP A 84 -2.05 5.64 11.03
C ASP A 84 -1.97 4.24 10.44
N GLU A 85 -2.08 4.13 9.10
CA GLU A 85 -1.97 2.88 8.34
C GLU A 85 -1.22 3.13 7.03
N ALA A 86 -0.59 2.09 6.51
CA ALA A 86 -0.05 2.09 5.15
C ALA A 86 -0.28 0.73 4.49
N PHE A 87 -0.45 0.73 3.17
CA PHE A 87 -0.51 -0.48 2.37
C PHE A 87 -0.03 -0.23 0.94
N ILE A 88 0.33 -1.30 0.26
CA ILE A 88 0.64 -1.30 -1.16
C ILE A 88 -0.39 -2.13 -1.92
N THR A 89 -0.59 -1.79 -3.20
CA THR A 89 -1.51 -2.49 -4.09
C THR A 89 -0.81 -3.01 -5.33
N SER A 90 -1.19 -4.21 -5.76
CA SER A 90 -0.68 -4.85 -6.98
C SER A 90 -1.73 -5.82 -7.50
N THR A 91 -1.67 -6.18 -8.78
CA THR A 91 -2.52 -7.23 -9.34
C THR A 91 -2.20 -8.62 -8.78
N SER A 92 -1.01 -8.83 -8.22
CA SER A 92 -0.60 -10.12 -7.69
C SER A 92 -1.07 -10.38 -6.25
N PHE A 93 -1.22 -9.35 -5.42
CA PHE A 93 -1.62 -9.49 -4.01
C PHE A 93 -2.78 -8.58 -3.58
N CYS A 94 -3.38 -7.83 -4.52
CA CYS A 94 -4.47 -6.88 -4.30
C CYS A 94 -4.10 -5.77 -3.32
N ILE A 95 -4.25 -5.99 -2.01
CA ILE A 95 -3.92 -5.05 -0.93
C ILE A 95 -3.02 -5.76 0.09
N CYS A 96 -1.78 -5.28 0.25
CA CYS A 96 -0.83 -5.77 1.23
C CYS A 96 -0.50 -4.69 2.27
N PRO A 97 -0.85 -4.91 3.55
CA PRO A 97 -0.54 -3.96 4.62
C PRO A 97 0.96 -3.81 4.83
N VAL A 98 1.41 -2.60 5.15
CA VAL A 98 2.80 -2.27 5.44
C VAL A 98 2.97 -1.98 6.93
N ARG A 99 3.89 -2.70 7.58
CA ARG A 99 4.16 -2.55 9.01
C ARG A 99 5.25 -1.52 9.31
N ARG A 100 6.25 -1.41 8.43
CA ARG A 100 7.45 -0.60 8.66
C ARG A 100 7.84 0.18 7.41
N CYS A 101 8.37 1.37 7.62
CA CYS A 101 9.03 2.18 6.61
C CYS A 101 10.46 2.46 7.08
N ASN A 102 11.47 2.12 6.27
CA ASN A 102 12.89 2.29 6.62
C ASN A 102 13.25 1.75 8.02
N GLY A 103 12.76 0.55 8.36
CA GLY A 103 13.01 -0.10 9.65
C GLY A 103 12.19 0.43 10.83
N ARG A 104 11.46 1.56 10.69
CA ARG A 104 10.60 2.14 11.72
C ARG A 104 9.17 1.67 11.56
N SER A 105 8.49 1.37 12.65
CA SER A 105 7.07 1.03 12.64
C SER A 105 6.24 2.23 12.16
N ILE A 106 5.31 1.98 11.26
CA ILE A 106 4.24 2.88 10.89
C ILE A 106 3.15 2.64 11.93
N SER A 107 2.74 3.70 12.65
CA SER A 107 1.77 3.59 13.74
C SER A 107 2.16 2.60 14.86
N GLY A 108 1.56 2.74 16.02
CA GLY A 108 1.59 1.76 17.11
C GLY A 108 0.37 0.83 17.13
N GLY A 109 -0.50 0.94 16.13
CA GLY A 109 -1.77 0.21 16.03
C GLY A 109 -1.67 -1.18 15.39
N PRO A 110 -2.82 -1.84 15.19
CA PRO A 110 -2.87 -3.13 14.51
C PRO A 110 -2.49 -3.02 13.04
N VAL A 111 -1.93 -4.09 12.48
CA VAL A 111 -1.62 -4.21 11.04
C VAL A 111 -2.26 -5.50 10.53
N PRO A 112 -3.20 -5.41 9.58
CA PRO A 112 -3.77 -4.20 8.98
C PRO A 112 -4.58 -3.35 9.97
N GLY A 113 -4.60 -2.03 9.74
CA GLY A 113 -5.48 -1.12 10.46
C GLY A 113 -6.94 -1.17 9.95
N PRO A 114 -7.87 -0.49 10.63
CA PRO A 114 -9.30 -0.64 10.36
C PRO A 114 -9.74 -0.22 8.95
N ILE A 115 -9.15 0.82 8.38
CA ILE A 115 -9.49 1.25 7.01
C ILE A 115 -8.94 0.27 5.99
N THR A 116 -7.69 -0.19 6.17
CA THR A 116 -7.10 -1.22 5.30
C THR A 116 -7.92 -2.51 5.34
N GLN A 117 -8.40 -2.94 6.51
CA GLN A 117 -9.27 -4.13 6.63
C GLN A 117 -10.59 -3.96 5.87
N ARG A 118 -11.24 -2.80 6.00
CA ARG A 118 -12.49 -2.52 5.27
C ARG A 118 -12.27 -2.57 3.76
N LEU A 119 -11.17 -1.99 3.28
CA LEU A 119 -10.82 -2.02 1.86
C LEU A 119 -10.47 -3.44 1.38
N GLN A 120 -9.74 -4.23 2.17
CA GLN A 120 -9.45 -5.64 1.85
C GLN A 120 -10.73 -6.46 1.72
N GLN A 121 -11.67 -6.30 2.67
CA GLN A 121 -12.95 -7.00 2.63
C GLN A 121 -13.76 -6.60 1.40
N ALA A 122 -13.93 -5.31 1.14
CA ALA A 122 -14.68 -4.82 -0.02
C ALA A 122 -14.02 -5.25 -1.34
N PHE A 123 -12.70 -5.28 -1.40
CA PHE A 123 -11.97 -5.76 -2.57
C PHE A 123 -12.22 -7.26 -2.79
N ALA A 124 -12.15 -8.08 -1.74
CA ALA A 124 -12.43 -9.52 -1.81
C ALA A 124 -13.87 -9.79 -2.27
N GLU A 125 -14.85 -9.03 -1.76
CA GLU A 125 -16.26 -9.10 -2.18
C GLU A 125 -16.42 -8.73 -3.67
N LYS A 126 -15.78 -7.65 -4.12
CA LYS A 126 -15.83 -7.17 -5.51
C LYS A 126 -15.26 -8.19 -6.51
N VAL A 127 -14.17 -8.87 -6.15
CA VAL A 127 -13.54 -9.90 -7.01
C VAL A 127 -14.12 -11.30 -6.78
N GLY A 128 -14.96 -11.50 -5.76
CA GLY A 128 -15.56 -12.79 -5.42
C GLY A 128 -14.55 -13.80 -4.85
N PHE A 129 -13.46 -13.34 -4.24
CA PHE A 129 -12.35 -14.18 -3.83
C PHE A 129 -11.56 -13.60 -2.65
N ASP A 130 -11.36 -14.39 -1.59
CA ASP A 130 -10.52 -14.02 -0.44
C ASP A 130 -9.03 -14.20 -0.74
N PHE A 131 -8.41 -13.17 -1.29
CA PHE A 131 -7.00 -13.17 -1.62
C PHE A 131 -6.09 -13.18 -0.38
N THR A 132 -6.55 -12.64 0.75
CA THR A 132 -5.80 -12.63 2.01
C THR A 132 -5.64 -14.04 2.56
N ASP A 133 -6.75 -14.78 2.63
CA ASP A 133 -6.73 -16.19 3.07
C ASP A 133 -5.88 -17.06 2.15
N GLN A 134 -5.98 -16.87 0.84
CA GLN A 134 -5.13 -17.58 -0.13
C GLN A 134 -3.64 -17.36 0.14
N TYR A 135 -3.21 -16.11 0.33
CA TYR A 135 -1.82 -15.80 0.62
C TYR A 135 -1.34 -16.42 1.93
N LEU A 136 -2.13 -16.32 2.99
CA LEU A 136 -1.80 -16.89 4.30
C LEU A 136 -1.67 -18.43 4.23
N ARG A 137 -2.53 -19.10 3.48
CA ARG A 137 -2.42 -20.56 3.24
C ARG A 137 -1.14 -20.93 2.50
N HIS A 138 -0.75 -20.17 1.48
CA HIS A 138 0.49 -20.42 0.75
C HIS A 138 1.75 -20.20 1.60
N LEU A 139 1.73 -19.23 2.52
CA LEU A 139 2.83 -19.00 3.47
C LEU A 139 2.94 -20.12 4.51
N SER A 140 1.82 -20.72 4.91
CA SER A 140 1.77 -21.81 5.90
C SER A 140 2.24 -23.17 5.34
N LEU A 141 2.37 -23.29 4.02
CA LEU A 141 2.80 -24.53 3.34
C LEU A 141 4.31 -24.59 3.06
N LYS A 142 5.07 -23.58 3.49
CA LYS A 142 6.53 -23.52 3.38
C LYS A 142 7.17 -23.68 4.76
#